data_cea0ce42a5703eee68eefb02bca51748
#
_entry.id   cea0ce42a5703eee68eefb02bca51748
#
_cell.length_a   1.000
_cell.length_b   1.000
_cell.length_c   1.000
_cell.angle_alpha   90.00
_cell.angle_beta   90.00
_cell.angle_gamma   90.00
#
_symmetry.space_group_name_H-M   'P 1'
#
loop_
_entity.id
_entity.type
_entity.pdbx_description
1 polymer ?
#
loop_
_entity_poly.entity_id
_entity_poly.type
_entity_poly.pdbx_seq_one_letter_code
_entity_poly.pdbx_strand_id
1 'polypeptide(L)'
;TTLFNATIGEIASTEHGIAFITDLHDECINIAKSEKIKVNDDDLAQQRRFLSDKKSTWSSSMRRDMVNKSKIECAHIFLELINIADKNNVECPSLKTVMINGEIYMRSLV
;
A
#
# COMPACT_ATOMS: atom_id res chain seq x y z
N THR A 1 -2.13 5.70 0.42
CA THR A 1 -2.34 7.11 0.84
C THR A 1 -1.01 7.86 1.04
N THR A 2 0.02 7.18 1.55
CA THR A 2 1.33 7.78 1.80
C THR A 2 2.02 8.24 0.52
N LEU A 3 2.06 7.39 -0.51
CA LEU A 3 2.72 7.68 -1.79
C LEU A 3 2.18 8.93 -2.46
N PHE A 4 0.87 9.11 -2.44
CA PHE A 4 0.20 10.22 -3.12
C PHE A 4 -0.13 11.38 -2.19
N ASN A 5 0.14 11.24 -0.89
CA ASN A 5 -0.26 12.19 0.14
C ASN A 5 -1.75 12.58 0.00
N ALA A 6 -2.60 11.56 -0.05
CA ALA A 6 -4.02 11.73 -0.35
C ALA A 6 -4.86 10.69 0.39
N THR A 7 -6.16 10.96 0.47
CA THR A 7 -7.14 9.99 0.96
C THR A 7 -7.44 8.93 -0.11
N ILE A 8 -8.04 7.82 0.32
CA ILE A 8 -8.50 6.78 -0.62
C ILE A 8 -9.46 7.37 -1.66
N GLY A 9 -10.39 8.21 -1.24
CA GLY A 9 -11.34 8.84 -2.17
C GLY A 9 -10.68 9.73 -3.21
N GLU A 10 -9.67 10.51 -2.79
CA GLU A 10 -8.92 11.36 -3.71
C GLU A 10 -8.16 10.53 -4.75
N ILE A 11 -7.51 9.45 -4.33
CA ILE A 11 -6.80 8.54 -5.24
C ILE A 11 -7.78 7.85 -6.19
N ALA A 12 -8.87 7.29 -5.65
CA ALA A 12 -9.87 6.55 -6.43
C ALA A 12 -10.60 7.44 -7.44
N SER A 13 -10.63 8.75 -7.21
CA SER A 13 -11.28 9.72 -8.11
C SER A 13 -10.42 10.11 -9.31
N THR A 14 -9.14 9.72 -9.33
CA THR A 14 -8.27 9.97 -10.49
C THR A 14 -8.48 8.89 -11.56
N GLU A 15 -8.09 9.18 -12.80
CA GLU A 15 -8.28 8.27 -13.92
C GLU A 15 -7.63 6.89 -13.71
N HIS A 16 -6.44 6.86 -13.10
CA HIS A 16 -5.67 5.62 -12.93
C HIS A 16 -5.56 5.15 -11.47
N GLY A 17 -6.21 5.85 -10.55
CA GLY A 17 -6.04 5.61 -9.12
C GLY A 17 -6.57 4.26 -8.66
N ILE A 18 -7.77 3.88 -9.11
CA ILE A 18 -8.37 2.58 -8.74
C ILE A 18 -7.51 1.43 -9.28
N ALA A 19 -6.99 1.55 -10.50
CA ALA A 19 -6.10 0.52 -11.07
C ALA A 19 -4.84 0.36 -10.24
N PHE A 20 -4.22 1.46 -9.81
CA PHE A 20 -3.02 1.40 -8.96
C PHE A 20 -3.32 0.74 -7.60
N ILE A 21 -4.40 1.16 -6.94
CA ILE A 21 -4.80 0.58 -5.65
C ILE A 21 -5.10 -0.92 -5.81
N THR A 22 -5.78 -1.29 -6.87
CA THR A 22 -6.11 -2.69 -7.17
C THR A 22 -4.85 -3.54 -7.36
N ASP A 23 -3.89 -3.05 -8.14
CA ASP A 23 -2.63 -3.74 -8.38
C ASP A 23 -1.83 -3.91 -7.08
N LEU A 24 -1.76 -2.87 -6.26
CA LEU A 24 -1.09 -2.94 -4.97
C LEU A 24 -1.76 -3.95 -4.03
N HIS A 25 -3.09 -3.94 -3.98
CA HIS A 25 -3.86 -4.89 -3.18
C HIS A 25 -3.63 -6.33 -3.65
N ASP A 26 -3.66 -6.57 -4.97
CA ASP A 26 -3.38 -7.88 -5.54
C ASP A 26 -1.98 -8.37 -5.18
N GLU A 27 -0.98 -7.50 -5.23
CA GLU A 27 0.39 -7.85 -4.83
C GLU A 27 0.46 -8.30 -3.38
N CYS A 28 -0.18 -7.56 -2.47
CA CYS A 28 -0.23 -7.92 -1.05
C CYS A 28 -0.94 -9.26 -0.84
N ILE A 29 -2.03 -9.52 -1.54
CA ILE A 29 -2.76 -10.78 -1.47
C ILE A 29 -1.91 -11.94 -2.00
N ASN A 30 -1.20 -11.75 -3.11
CA ASN A 30 -0.31 -12.77 -3.67
C ASN A 30 0.84 -13.08 -2.73
N ILE A 31 1.39 -12.09 -2.04
CA ILE A 31 2.41 -12.30 -1.01
C ILE A 31 1.84 -13.16 0.14
N ALA A 32 0.64 -12.83 0.63
CA ALA A 32 -0.01 -13.60 1.68
C ALA A 32 -0.24 -15.04 1.26
N LYS A 33 -0.75 -15.27 0.05
CA LYS A 33 -0.98 -16.62 -0.49
C LYS A 33 0.32 -17.39 -0.64
N SER A 34 1.43 -16.74 -0.98
CA SER A 34 2.74 -17.37 -1.11
C SER A 34 3.26 -17.93 0.22
N GLU A 35 2.82 -17.35 1.33
CA GLU A 35 3.08 -17.85 2.68
C GLU A 35 1.98 -18.80 3.18
N LYS A 36 1.12 -19.28 2.28
CA LYS A 36 0.02 -20.21 2.57
C LYS A 36 -1.01 -19.66 3.58
N ILE A 37 -1.13 -18.35 3.66
CA ILE A 37 -2.17 -17.70 4.44
C ILE A 37 -3.48 -17.82 3.67
N LYS A 38 -4.53 -18.31 4.33
CA LYS A 38 -5.85 -18.41 3.72
C LYS A 38 -6.46 -17.01 3.62
N VAL A 39 -6.96 -16.69 2.44
CA VAL A 39 -7.62 -15.42 2.17
C VAL A 39 -9.08 -15.72 1.84
N ASN A 40 -10.00 -15.11 2.58
CA ASN A 40 -11.43 -15.28 2.40
C ASN A 40 -11.92 -14.36 1.27
N ASP A 41 -12.66 -14.91 0.30
CA ASP A 41 -13.13 -14.15 -0.86
C ASP A 41 -14.10 -13.02 -0.47
N ASP A 42 -14.94 -13.22 0.55
CA ASP A 42 -15.85 -12.18 1.03
C ASP A 42 -15.08 -11.01 1.66
N ASP A 43 -14.03 -11.31 2.41
CA ASP A 43 -13.15 -10.29 2.99
C ASP A 43 -12.43 -9.51 1.89
N LEU A 44 -11.95 -10.18 0.84
CA LEU A 44 -11.32 -9.53 -0.30
C LEU A 44 -12.28 -8.60 -1.01
N ALA A 45 -13.50 -9.03 -1.25
CA ALA A 45 -14.52 -8.21 -1.90
C ALA A 45 -14.83 -6.96 -1.07
N GLN A 46 -14.92 -7.11 0.25
CA GLN A 46 -15.14 -6.00 1.17
C GLN A 46 -13.99 -5.02 1.17
N GLN A 47 -12.75 -5.51 1.24
CA GLN A 47 -11.55 -4.68 1.14
C GLN A 47 -11.50 -3.93 -0.18
N ARG A 48 -11.82 -4.60 -1.29
CA ARG A 48 -11.81 -3.99 -2.60
C ARG A 48 -12.84 -2.87 -2.72
N ARG A 49 -14.03 -3.05 -2.16
CA ARG A 49 -15.05 -2.00 -2.11
C ARG A 49 -14.58 -0.80 -1.30
N PHE A 50 -13.96 -1.04 -0.15
CA PHE A 50 -13.40 0.01 0.70
C PHE A 50 -12.34 0.81 -0.05
N LEU A 51 -11.42 0.13 -0.73
CA LEU A 51 -10.28 0.74 -1.41
C LEU A 51 -10.66 1.47 -2.71
N SER A 52 -11.85 1.26 -3.23
CA SER A 52 -12.33 1.92 -4.46
C SER A 52 -13.43 2.95 -4.21
N ASP A 53 -13.71 3.30 -2.97
CA ASP A 53 -14.74 4.26 -2.60
C ASP A 53 -14.26 5.70 -2.86
N LYS A 54 -14.79 6.31 -3.91
CA LYS A 54 -14.43 7.68 -4.33
C LYS A 54 -14.82 8.76 -3.31
N LYS A 55 -15.68 8.43 -2.35
CA LYS A 55 -16.13 9.35 -1.30
C LYS A 55 -15.35 9.16 0.01
N SER A 56 -14.45 8.19 0.08
CA SER A 56 -13.72 7.88 1.30
C SER A 56 -12.78 9.02 1.70
N THR A 57 -12.86 9.41 2.96
CA THR A 57 -11.92 10.36 3.57
C THR A 57 -10.81 9.65 4.34
N TRP A 58 -10.77 8.32 4.27
CA TRP A 58 -9.80 7.52 5.00
C TRP A 58 -8.39 7.73 4.45
N SER A 59 -7.43 7.85 5.34
CA SER A 59 -6.01 7.76 5.02
C SER A 59 -5.29 6.99 6.12
N SER A 60 -4.09 6.48 5.83
CA SER A 60 -3.32 5.69 6.78
C SER A 60 -2.72 6.56 7.88
N SER A 61 -2.43 5.94 9.04
CA SER A 61 -1.64 6.59 10.08
C SER A 61 -0.25 6.98 9.57
N MET A 62 0.32 6.16 8.69
CA MET A 62 1.62 6.45 8.07
C MET A 62 1.59 7.76 7.27
N ARG A 63 0.52 8.02 6.53
CA ARG A 63 0.35 9.30 5.83
C ARG A 63 0.27 10.46 6.81
N ARG A 64 -0.48 10.31 7.92
CA ARG A 64 -0.56 11.35 8.95
C ARG A 64 0.79 11.64 9.56
N ASP A 65 1.60 10.62 9.84
CA ASP A 65 2.96 10.77 10.34
C ASP A 65 3.83 11.54 9.34
N MET A 66 3.68 11.24 8.06
CA MET A 66 4.40 11.92 6.99
C MET A 66 4.03 13.41 6.89
N VAL A 67 2.73 13.73 7.00
CA VAL A 67 2.25 15.12 7.00
C VAL A 67 2.82 15.89 8.20
N ASN A 68 2.94 15.23 9.34
CA ASN A 68 3.50 15.81 10.57
C ASN A 68 5.03 15.78 10.61
N LYS A 69 5.67 15.36 9.51
CA LYS A 69 7.13 15.25 9.38
C LYS A 69 7.75 14.31 10.42
N SER A 70 6.99 13.30 10.83
CA SER A 70 7.44 12.24 11.73
C SER A 70 8.04 11.08 10.95
N LYS A 71 8.81 10.23 11.64
CA LYS A 71 9.32 8.99 11.06
C LYS A 71 8.17 8.05 10.70
N ILE A 72 8.32 7.30 9.62
CA ILE A 72 7.34 6.32 9.19
C ILE A 72 7.93 4.89 9.21
N GLU A 73 7.05 3.91 9.35
CA GLU A 73 7.40 2.50 9.51
C GLU A 73 7.62 1.78 8.16
N CYS A 74 8.05 2.51 7.11
CA CYS A 74 8.15 1.95 5.76
C CYS A 74 9.14 0.79 5.66
N ALA A 75 10.29 0.87 6.34
CA ALA A 75 11.28 -0.20 6.32
C ALA A 75 10.76 -1.44 7.01
N HIS A 76 10.02 -1.28 8.10
CA HIS A 76 9.48 -2.40 8.87
C HIS A 76 8.31 -3.09 8.18
N ILE A 77 7.42 -2.31 7.56
CA ILE A 77 6.21 -2.83 6.93
C ILE A 77 6.47 -3.23 5.48
N PHE A 78 6.90 -2.29 4.65
CA PHE A 78 7.02 -2.50 3.21
C PHE A 78 8.21 -3.38 2.84
N LEU A 79 9.37 -3.14 3.45
CA LEU A 79 10.58 -3.90 3.16
C LEU A 79 10.40 -5.37 3.55
N GLU A 80 9.74 -5.64 4.68
CA GLU A 80 9.51 -7.01 5.12
C GLU A 80 8.60 -7.76 4.15
N LEU A 81 7.53 -7.13 3.65
CA LEU A 81 6.68 -7.70 2.61
C LEU A 81 7.45 -7.95 1.32
N ILE A 82 8.29 -7.02 0.90
CA ILE A 82 9.12 -7.17 -0.31
C ILE A 82 10.10 -8.34 -0.15
N ASN A 83 10.71 -8.49 1.02
CA ASN A 83 11.63 -9.59 1.29
C ASN A 83 10.93 -10.95 1.20
N ILE A 84 9.70 -11.05 1.70
CA ILE A 84 8.89 -12.26 1.57
C ILE A 84 8.56 -12.53 0.10
N ALA A 85 8.17 -11.49 -0.64
CA ALA A 85 7.87 -11.59 -2.07
C ALA A 85 9.09 -12.09 -2.85
N ASP A 86 10.26 -11.53 -2.61
CA ASP A 86 11.50 -11.93 -3.28
C ASP A 86 11.86 -13.38 -2.97
N LYS A 87 11.73 -13.79 -1.71
CA LYS A 87 11.97 -15.17 -1.27
C LYS A 87 11.05 -16.16 -1.99
N ASN A 88 9.80 -15.78 -2.21
CA ASN A 88 8.77 -16.64 -2.79
C ASN A 88 8.54 -16.41 -4.29
N ASN A 89 9.39 -15.61 -4.93
CA ASN A 89 9.31 -15.26 -6.35
C ASN A 89 7.97 -14.63 -6.74
N VAL A 90 7.44 -13.76 -5.89
CA VAL A 90 6.23 -12.97 -6.17
C VAL A 90 6.63 -11.58 -6.63
N GLU A 91 6.14 -11.16 -7.78
CA GLU A 91 6.38 -9.80 -8.28
C GLU A 91 5.52 -8.79 -7.51
N CYS A 92 6.12 -7.66 -7.10
CA CYS A 92 5.43 -6.61 -6.39
C CYS A 92 5.93 -5.20 -6.79
N PRO A 93 5.79 -4.84 -8.07
CA PRO A 93 6.30 -3.56 -8.57
C PRO A 93 5.64 -2.34 -7.93
N SER A 94 4.33 -2.38 -7.65
CA SER A 94 3.62 -1.27 -7.00
C SER A 94 4.11 -1.08 -5.57
N LEU A 95 4.30 -2.18 -4.83
CA LEU A 95 4.81 -2.13 -3.45
C LEU A 95 6.23 -1.58 -3.41
N LYS A 96 7.07 -1.94 -4.37
CA LYS A 96 8.43 -1.40 -4.49
C LYS A 96 8.41 0.10 -4.78
N THR A 97 7.47 0.58 -5.58
CA THR A 97 7.28 2.02 -5.82
C THR A 97 6.93 2.76 -4.53
N VAL A 98 6.02 2.20 -3.74
CA VAL A 98 5.66 2.78 -2.43
C VAL A 98 6.88 2.82 -1.50
N MET A 99 7.70 1.76 -1.52
CA MET A 99 8.92 1.71 -0.70
C MET A 99 9.94 2.78 -1.11
N ILE A 100 10.12 2.99 -2.41
CA ILE A 100 11.01 4.07 -2.91
C ILE A 100 10.58 5.42 -2.34
N ASN A 101 9.30 5.72 -2.41
CA ASN A 101 8.75 6.96 -1.84
C ASN A 101 9.04 7.07 -0.35
N GLY A 102 8.84 5.98 0.39
CA GLY A 102 9.11 5.94 1.82
C GLY A 102 10.58 6.19 2.16
N GLU A 103 11.49 5.58 1.40
CA GLU A 103 12.94 5.77 1.60
C GLU A 103 13.35 7.22 1.33
N ILE A 104 12.85 7.82 0.26
CA ILE A 104 13.14 9.23 -0.07
C ILE A 104 12.67 10.13 1.07
N TYR A 105 11.44 9.90 1.53
CA TYR A 105 10.89 10.67 2.65
C TYR A 105 11.75 10.53 3.91
N MET A 106 12.13 9.31 4.30
CA MET A 106 12.93 9.08 5.50
C MET A 106 14.29 9.78 5.41
N ARG A 107 14.92 9.79 4.23
CA ARG A 107 16.17 10.52 4.02
C ARG A 107 16.00 12.02 4.16
N SER A 108 14.82 12.56 3.85
CA SER A 108 14.55 13.99 3.95
C SER A 108 14.45 14.48 5.40
N LEU A 109 14.28 13.57 6.36
CA LEU A 109 14.18 13.89 7.79
C LEU A 109 15.53 14.06 8.48
N VAL A 110 16.61 13.75 7.79
CA VAL A 110 17.97 13.76 8.36
C VAL A 110 18.63 15.11 8.20
#